data_46a7720498ae5c0865e21e4e357143cc
#
_entry.id   46a7720498ae5c0865e21e4e357143cc
#
_cell.length_a   1.000
_cell.length_b   1.000
_cell.length_c   1.000
_cell.angle_alpha   90.00
_cell.angle_beta   90.00
_cell.angle_gamma   90.00
#
_symmetry.space_group_name_H-M   'P 1'
#
loop_
_entity.id
_entity.type
_entity.pdbx_description
1 polymer ?
#
loop_
_entity_poly.entity_id
_entity_poly.type
_entity_poly.pdbx_seq_one_letter_code
_entity_poly.pdbx_strand_id
1 'polypeptide(L)'
;GRETLFKEIADSSRVIAFYESPHRIEKTLESLEKFCGTERNIIIARELTKIYEEFARGTVSDVKAHFAENPDRIRGEFVVIVLGRM
;
A
#
# COMPACT_ATOMS: atom_id res chain seq x y z
N GLY A 1 12.76 -9.97 9.03
CA GLY A 1 11.73 -9.91 8.06
C GLY A 1 11.01 -8.59 7.97
N ARG A 2 9.94 -8.61 7.24
CA ARG A 2 9.18 -7.39 6.98
C ARG A 2 8.26 -6.98 8.14
N GLU A 3 8.10 -7.87 9.10
CA GLU A 3 7.23 -7.58 10.23
C GLU A 3 7.69 -6.35 11.02
N THR A 4 9.01 -6.19 11.16
CA THR A 4 9.57 -5.03 11.83
C THR A 4 9.18 -3.74 11.10
N LEU A 5 9.23 -3.77 9.75
CA LEU A 5 8.83 -2.63 8.94
C LEU A 5 7.36 -2.26 9.21
N PHE A 6 6.48 -3.25 9.21
CA PHE A 6 5.05 -2.98 9.41
C PHE A 6 4.74 -2.47 10.82
N LYS A 7 5.47 -2.95 11.81
CA LYS A 7 5.32 -2.44 13.18
C LYS A 7 5.76 -0.97 13.26
N GLU A 8 6.85 -0.63 12.58
CA GLU A 8 7.34 0.73 12.50
C GLU A 8 6.32 1.64 11.84
N ILE A 9 5.76 1.19 10.73
CA ILE A 9 4.72 1.92 10.01
C ILE A 9 3.50 2.15 10.90
N ALA A 10 3.09 1.14 11.64
CA ALA A 10 1.92 1.22 12.49
C ALA A 10 2.03 2.35 13.52
N ASP A 11 3.22 2.54 14.07
CA ASP A 11 3.45 3.53 15.11
C ASP A 11 3.85 4.91 14.58
N SER A 12 4.14 5.01 13.29
CA SER A 12 4.68 6.24 12.75
C SER A 12 3.64 7.33 12.58
N SER A 13 4.00 8.55 12.97
CA SER A 13 3.21 9.74 12.68
C SER A 13 3.67 10.40 11.38
N ARG A 14 4.71 9.85 10.76
CA ARG A 14 5.25 10.35 9.49
C ARG A 14 4.77 9.51 8.33
N VAL A 15 4.82 10.11 7.15
CA VAL A 15 4.57 9.38 5.90
C VAL A 15 5.73 8.44 5.64
N ILE A 16 5.42 7.20 5.33
CA ILE A 16 6.43 6.21 4.97
C ILE A 16 6.09 5.68 3.58
N ALA A 17 7.09 5.66 2.71
CA ALA A 17 6.91 5.17 1.35
C ALA A 17 7.91 4.05 1.08
N PHE A 18 7.47 3.02 0.37
CA PHE A 18 8.35 1.93 -0.01
C PHE A 18 7.88 1.31 -1.32
N TYR A 19 8.82 0.66 -2.01
CA TYR A 19 8.52 -0.03 -3.26
C TYR A 19 7.94 -1.40 -3.02
N GLU A 20 7.05 -1.83 -3.91
CA GLU A 20 6.48 -3.16 -3.82
C GLU A 20 6.22 -3.73 -5.22
N SER A 21 6.45 -5.02 -5.38
CA SER A 21 6.21 -5.70 -6.64
C SER A 21 4.74 -6.09 -6.78
N PRO A 22 4.27 -6.31 -8.03
CA PRO A 22 2.89 -6.76 -8.23
C PRO A 22 2.62 -8.12 -7.61
N HIS A 23 3.66 -8.95 -7.44
CA HIS A 23 3.49 -10.27 -6.82
C HIS A 23 3.23 -10.20 -5.32
N ARG A 24 3.55 -9.09 -4.69
CA ARG A 24 3.47 -8.94 -3.24
C ARG A 24 2.48 -7.91 -2.76
N ILE A 25 1.93 -7.12 -3.66
CA ILE A 25 1.09 -5.98 -3.27
C ILE A 25 -0.12 -6.40 -2.44
N GLU A 26 -0.80 -7.48 -2.82
CA GLU A 26 -1.97 -7.92 -2.08
C GLU A 26 -1.60 -8.40 -0.68
N LYS A 27 -0.50 -9.14 -0.57
CA LYS A 27 -0.02 -9.62 0.72
C LYS A 27 0.43 -8.45 1.60
N THR A 28 1.03 -7.44 0.98
CA THR A 28 1.45 -6.22 1.68
C THR A 28 0.23 -5.49 2.25
N LEU A 29 -0.85 -5.40 1.47
CA LEU A 29 -2.07 -4.77 1.94
C LEU A 29 -2.67 -5.55 3.12
N GLU A 30 -2.62 -6.86 3.09
CA GLU A 30 -3.08 -7.68 4.22
C GLU A 30 -2.25 -7.40 5.47
N SER A 31 -0.93 -7.25 5.31
CA SER A 31 -0.05 -6.93 6.42
C SER A 31 -0.31 -5.53 6.97
N LEU A 32 -0.54 -4.57 6.09
CA LEU A 32 -0.89 -3.21 6.52
C LEU A 32 -2.19 -3.22 7.31
N GLU A 33 -3.17 -4.00 6.86
CA GLU A 33 -4.43 -4.13 7.58
C GLU A 33 -4.21 -4.73 8.96
N LYS A 34 -3.39 -5.77 9.04
CA LYS A 34 -3.10 -6.46 10.30
C LYS A 34 -2.40 -5.55 11.31
N PHE A 35 -1.40 -4.80 10.87
CA PHE A 35 -0.58 -3.98 11.78
C PHE A 35 -1.09 -2.55 11.96
N CYS A 36 -1.72 -1.98 10.95
CA CYS A 36 -2.15 -0.57 10.96
C CYS A 36 -3.66 -0.38 11.08
N GLY A 37 -4.42 -1.44 10.87
CA GLY A 37 -5.88 -1.36 10.87
C GLY A 37 -6.45 -1.03 9.51
N THR A 38 -7.76 -1.17 9.36
CA THR A 38 -8.45 -0.99 8.09
C THR A 38 -8.60 0.48 7.69
N GLU A 39 -8.47 1.39 8.64
CA GLU A 39 -8.76 2.81 8.42
C GLU A 39 -7.54 3.68 8.13
N ARG A 40 -6.34 3.10 8.15
CA ARG A 40 -5.13 3.85 7.85
C ARG A 40 -5.16 4.30 6.39
N ASN A 41 -4.91 5.58 6.16
CA ASN A 41 -4.91 6.12 4.79
C ASN A 41 -3.62 5.79 4.07
N ILE A 42 -3.75 5.35 2.83
CA ILE A 42 -2.62 5.01 1.98
C ILE A 42 -2.86 5.49 0.55
N ILE A 43 -1.77 5.62 -0.19
CA ILE A 43 -1.80 5.94 -1.60
C ILE A 43 -0.91 4.91 -2.29
N ILE A 44 -1.41 4.34 -3.37
CA ILE A 44 -0.63 3.43 -4.20
C ILE A 44 -0.37 4.13 -5.53
N ALA A 45 0.90 4.29 -5.86
CA ALA A 45 1.30 4.82 -7.16
C ALA A 45 1.91 3.68 -7.95
N ARG A 46 1.57 3.59 -9.23
CA ARG A 46 2.07 2.53 -10.09
C ARG A 46 2.96 3.13 -11.17
N GLU A 47 4.10 2.52 -11.39
CA GLU A 47 5.00 2.92 -12.45
C GLU A 47 4.63 2.24 -13.75
N LEU A 48 4.39 3.06 -14.79
CA LEU A 48 4.17 2.59 -16.15
C LEU A 48 5.19 3.32 -17.03
N THR A 49 6.10 2.57 -17.65
CA THR A 49 7.08 3.13 -18.59
C THR A 49 7.78 4.40 -18.08
N LYS A 50 8.32 4.33 -16.85
CA LYS A 50 9.07 5.41 -16.20
C LYS A 50 8.22 6.60 -15.76
N ILE A 51 6.91 6.49 -15.84
CA ILE A 51 6.01 7.53 -15.37
C ILE A 51 5.16 6.92 -14.27
N TYR A 52 5.15 7.59 -13.11
CA TYR A 52 4.28 7.18 -12.02
C TYR A 52 2.91 7.79 -12.21
N GLU A 53 1.89 6.99 -11.97
CA GLU A 53 0.54 7.49 -11.91
C GLU A 53 -0.11 6.96 -10.63
N GLU A 54 -1.00 7.75 -10.07
CA GLU A 54 -1.76 7.30 -8.92
C GLU A 54 -2.68 6.18 -9.37
N PHE A 55 -2.63 5.06 -8.66
CA PHE A 55 -3.46 3.91 -8.96
C PHE A 55 -4.66 3.81 -8.04
N ALA A 56 -4.45 4.01 -6.74
CA ALA A 56 -5.52 3.91 -5.76
C ALA A 56 -5.16 4.71 -4.53
N ARG A 57 -6.16 5.24 -3.86
CA ARG A 57 -5.99 5.96 -2.60
C ARG A 57 -7.22 5.78 -1.74
N GLY A 58 -7.04 5.92 -0.45
CA GLY A 58 -8.11 5.79 0.53
C GLY A 58 -7.60 5.04 1.74
N THR A 59 -8.50 4.39 2.46
CA THR A 59 -8.10 3.56 3.59
C THR A 59 -7.54 2.24 3.06
N VAL A 60 -6.85 1.52 3.93
CA VAL A 60 -6.35 0.18 3.56
C VAL A 60 -7.50 -0.69 3.07
N SER A 61 -8.65 -0.60 3.74
CA SER A 61 -9.84 -1.36 3.34
C SER A 61 -10.30 -0.99 1.93
N ASP A 62 -10.35 0.32 1.62
CA ASP A 62 -10.75 0.80 0.29
C ASP A 62 -9.82 0.28 -0.79
N VAL A 63 -8.52 0.36 -0.53
CA VAL A 63 -7.51 -0.04 -1.51
C VAL A 63 -7.52 -1.55 -1.74
N LYS A 64 -7.70 -2.33 -0.67
CA LYS A 64 -7.83 -3.78 -0.80
C LYS A 64 -9.02 -4.13 -1.71
N ALA A 65 -10.15 -3.48 -1.49
CA ALA A 65 -11.34 -3.71 -2.30
C ALA A 65 -11.08 -3.35 -3.76
N HIS A 66 -10.39 -2.24 -3.99
CA HIS A 66 -10.07 -1.80 -5.34
C HIS A 66 -9.23 -2.84 -6.10
N PHE A 67 -8.21 -3.40 -5.46
CA PHE A 67 -7.38 -4.44 -6.07
C PHE A 67 -8.18 -5.73 -6.30
N ALA A 68 -9.06 -6.08 -5.38
CA ALA A 68 -9.89 -7.27 -5.53
C ALA A 68 -10.82 -7.15 -6.74
N GLU A 69 -11.32 -5.95 -7.00
CA GLU A 69 -12.23 -5.69 -8.11
C GLU A 69 -11.50 -5.49 -9.45
N ASN A 70 -10.21 -5.20 -9.40
CA ASN A 70 -9.43 -4.90 -10.60
C ASN A 70 -8.12 -5.69 -10.64
N PRO A 71 -8.20 -7.04 -10.58
CA PRO A 71 -6.98 -7.84 -10.53
C PRO A 71 -6.10 -7.72 -11.78
N ASP A 72 -6.69 -7.39 -12.91
CA ASP A 72 -5.96 -7.19 -14.16
C ASP A 72 -5.08 -5.94 -14.14
N ARG A 73 -5.28 -5.05 -13.16
CA ARG A 73 -4.48 -3.84 -12.99
C ARG A 73 -3.27 -4.05 -12.10
N ILE A 74 -3.11 -5.26 -11.53
CA ILE A 74 -1.99 -5.57 -10.65
C ILE A 74 -0.78 -5.94 -11.49
N ARG A 75 -0.10 -4.92 -11.98
CA ARG A 75 1.09 -5.09 -12.83
C ARG A 75 1.96 -3.84 -12.73
N GLY A 76 3.23 -3.97 -13.08
CA GLY A 76 4.19 -2.89 -12.95
C GLY A 76 4.69 -2.79 -11.53
N GLU A 77 5.53 -1.81 -11.27
CA GLU A 77 6.07 -1.59 -9.93
C GLU A 77 5.20 -0.60 -9.18
N PHE A 78 5.03 -0.84 -7.90
CA PHE A 78 4.23 0.04 -7.05
C PHE A 78 5.09 0.78 -6.04
N VAL A 79 4.67 1.98 -5.72
CA VAL A 79 5.14 2.68 -4.53
C VAL A 79 3.95 2.73 -3.59
N VAL A 80 4.14 2.22 -2.38
CA VAL A 80 3.12 2.24 -1.34
C VAL A 80 3.46 3.39 -0.42
N ILE A 81 2.53 4.33 -0.28
CA ILE A 81 2.71 5.51 0.56
C ILE A 81 1.70 5.40 1.70
N VAL A 82 2.22 5.21 2.91
CA VAL A 82 1.36 5.08 4.10
C VAL A 82 1.40 6.40 4.84
N LEU A 83 0.24 7.03 4.98
CA LEU A 83 0.15 8.29 5.69
C LEU A 83 0.32 8.07 7.19
N GLY A 84 0.76 9.11 7.86
CA GLY A 84 1.04 8.98 9.27
C GLY A 84 -0.18 8.65 10.11
N ARG A 85 0.07 8.06 11.27
CA ARG A 85 -0.99 7.78 12.24
C ARG A 85 -1.52 9.10 12.80
N MET A 86 -2.83 9.21 12.86
CA MET A 86 -3.49 10.42 13.39
C MET A 86 -3.97 10.22 14.80
#